data_668547b9090ec149f78741c9cf444138
#
_entry.id   668547b9090ec149f78741c9cf444138
#
_cell.length_a   1.000
_cell.length_b   1.000
_cell.length_c   1.000
_cell.angle_alpha   90.00
_cell.angle_beta   90.00
_cell.angle_gamma   90.00
#
_symmetry.space_group_name_H-M   'P 1'
#
loop_
_entity.id
_entity.type
_entity.pdbx_description
1 polymer ?
#
loop_
_entity_poly.entity_id
_entity_poly.type
_entity_poly.pdbx_seq_one_letter_code
_entity_poly.pdbx_strand_id
1 'polypeptide(L)'
;MKHWDVCIVGAGAAGLMCAIEAGRRGRSVLLLDHSNKPAEKIRISGGGRCNFTNLGIQADRFLSQNPHFAKSALSSYTQYDFIDMVASYDIPYHEKTLGQLFCNTSAKDIIDMLLTEARSACVEIRMNTALSSVKKKDNFTLTMPTGKITSDALVIATGGKSIPKMG
;
A
#
# COMPACT_ATOMS: atom_id res chain seq x y z
N MET A 1 10.12 2.01 25.14
CA MET A 1 10.14 2.04 23.67
C MET A 1 8.92 1.23 23.21
N LYS A 2 8.05 1.78 22.35
CA LYS A 2 6.86 1.04 21.89
C LYS A 2 7.29 -0.04 20.92
N HIS A 3 6.74 -1.24 21.06
CA HIS A 3 6.98 -2.40 20.21
C HIS A 3 5.77 -2.71 19.35
N TRP A 4 6.00 -3.20 18.13
CA TRP A 4 4.99 -3.55 17.14
C TRP A 4 5.29 -4.92 16.53
N ASP A 5 4.26 -5.70 16.19
CA ASP A 5 4.48 -6.92 15.42
C ASP A 5 5.03 -6.60 14.03
N VAL A 6 4.45 -5.57 13.38
CA VAL A 6 4.83 -5.16 12.02
C VAL A 6 5.00 -3.65 11.93
N CYS A 7 6.13 -3.20 11.42
CA CYS A 7 6.33 -1.82 10.97
C CYS A 7 6.44 -1.80 9.44
N ILE A 8 5.69 -0.88 8.82
CA ILE A 8 5.65 -0.73 7.36
C ILE A 8 6.10 0.69 7.03
N VAL A 9 7.01 0.84 6.07
CA VAL A 9 7.52 2.12 5.60
C VAL A 9 7.01 2.40 4.20
N GLY A 10 6.22 3.45 4.06
CA GLY A 10 5.56 3.88 2.84
C GLY A 10 4.05 3.64 2.88
N ALA A 11 3.26 4.72 2.98
CA ALA A 11 1.80 4.72 2.99
C ALA A 11 1.20 4.84 1.58
N GLY A 12 1.82 4.18 0.59
CA GLY A 12 1.28 3.99 -0.76
C GLY A 12 0.34 2.79 -0.83
N ALA A 13 -0.06 2.39 -2.04
CA ALA A 13 -0.97 1.27 -2.28
C ALA A 13 -0.48 -0.03 -1.60
N ALA A 14 0.78 -0.40 -1.84
CA ALA A 14 1.37 -1.62 -1.28
C ALA A 14 1.44 -1.59 0.25
N GLY A 15 1.85 -0.46 0.84
CA GLY A 15 1.95 -0.33 2.29
C GLY A 15 0.58 -0.35 2.97
N LEU A 16 -0.43 0.33 2.41
CA LEU A 16 -1.79 0.31 2.93
C LEU A 16 -2.39 -1.10 2.86
N MET A 17 -2.31 -1.78 1.73
CA MET A 17 -2.81 -3.16 1.61
C MET A 17 -2.10 -4.12 2.55
N CYS A 18 -0.77 -4.03 2.68
CA CYS A 18 0.01 -4.84 3.62
C CYS A 18 -0.43 -4.57 5.07
N ALA A 19 -0.65 -3.30 5.43
CA ALA A 19 -1.08 -2.92 6.76
C ALA A 19 -2.48 -3.45 7.10
N ILE A 20 -3.42 -3.35 6.15
CA ILE A 20 -4.78 -3.88 6.25
C ILE A 20 -4.74 -5.38 6.51
N GLU A 21 -4.01 -6.13 5.69
CA GLU A 21 -3.90 -7.58 5.81
C GLU A 21 -3.24 -8.04 7.11
N ALA A 22 -2.18 -7.36 7.55
CA ALA A 22 -1.54 -7.66 8.82
C ALA A 22 -2.47 -7.35 10.02
N GLY A 23 -3.15 -6.21 9.99
CA GLY A 23 -4.10 -5.81 11.03
C GLY A 23 -5.30 -6.74 11.13
N ARG A 24 -5.90 -7.14 10.00
CA ARG A 24 -6.99 -8.13 9.94
C ARG A 24 -6.59 -9.49 10.55
N ARG A 25 -5.31 -9.83 10.55
CA ARG A 25 -4.74 -11.02 11.20
C ARG A 25 -4.39 -10.80 12.68
N GLY A 26 -4.85 -9.72 13.28
CA GLY A 26 -4.68 -9.39 14.69
C GLY A 26 -3.26 -8.93 15.07
N ARG A 27 -2.46 -8.49 14.08
CA ARG A 27 -1.12 -7.95 14.35
C ARG A 27 -1.21 -6.47 14.75
N SER A 28 -0.38 -6.05 15.68
CA SER A 28 -0.15 -4.64 15.95
C SER A 28 0.69 -4.05 14.82
N VAL A 29 0.12 -3.07 14.08
CA VAL A 29 0.72 -2.54 12.86
C VAL A 29 0.96 -1.05 12.97
N LEU A 30 2.18 -0.63 12.64
CA LEU A 30 2.55 0.76 12.47
C LEU A 30 2.93 1.03 11.01
N LEU A 31 2.22 1.93 10.37
CA LEU A 31 2.51 2.41 9.01
C LEU A 31 3.10 3.82 9.06
N LEU A 32 4.29 3.98 8.51
CA LEU A 32 5.06 5.24 8.51
C LEU A 32 5.20 5.80 7.09
N ASP A 33 5.08 7.12 6.95
CA ASP A 33 5.45 7.80 5.71
C ASP A 33 6.04 9.18 6.00
N HIS A 34 7.03 9.59 5.20
CA HIS A 34 7.64 10.92 5.29
C HIS A 34 6.76 12.02 4.71
N SER A 35 5.83 11.68 3.83
CA SER A 35 4.89 12.60 3.19
C SER A 35 3.86 13.13 4.18
N ASN A 36 3.24 14.25 3.86
CA ASN A 36 2.16 14.82 4.66
C ASN A 36 0.78 14.16 4.39
N LYS A 37 0.66 13.42 3.29
CA LYS A 37 -0.57 12.73 2.87
C LYS A 37 -0.26 11.31 2.41
N PRO A 38 -1.11 10.33 2.73
CA PRO A 38 -0.96 8.98 2.22
C PRO A 38 -1.35 8.88 0.75
N ALA A 39 -0.86 7.83 0.10
CA ALA A 39 -1.29 7.40 -1.24
C ALA A 39 -1.07 8.44 -2.36
N GLU A 40 0.01 9.22 -2.31
CA GLU A 40 0.29 10.28 -3.30
C GLU A 40 0.30 9.76 -4.74
N LYS A 41 0.89 8.60 -5.03
CA LYS A 41 0.88 8.01 -6.38
C LYS A 41 -0.52 7.59 -6.82
N ILE A 42 -1.38 7.11 -5.93
CA ILE A 42 -2.79 6.83 -6.23
C ILE A 42 -3.50 8.14 -6.62
N ARG A 43 -3.29 9.18 -5.82
CA ARG A 43 -3.94 10.50 -5.98
C ARG A 43 -3.76 11.10 -7.36
N ILE A 44 -2.57 10.97 -7.95
CA ILE A 44 -2.24 11.54 -9.26
C ILE A 44 -2.41 10.54 -10.41
N SER A 45 -2.58 9.26 -10.11
CA SER A 45 -2.71 8.23 -11.15
C SER A 45 -3.97 8.44 -11.98
N GLY A 46 -3.88 8.09 -13.27
CA GLY A 46 -5.02 8.20 -14.18
C GLY A 46 -5.59 9.61 -14.31
N GLY A 47 -4.76 10.65 -14.16
CA GLY A 47 -5.23 12.04 -14.19
C GLY A 47 -6.14 12.40 -13.01
N GLY A 48 -5.91 11.81 -11.83
CA GLY A 48 -6.69 12.03 -10.62
C GLY A 48 -7.94 11.15 -10.48
N ARG A 49 -8.15 10.20 -11.40
CA ARG A 49 -9.26 9.24 -11.38
C ARG A 49 -8.87 7.83 -10.97
N CYS A 50 -7.62 7.61 -10.66
CA CYS A 50 -7.02 6.32 -10.30
C CYS A 50 -7.29 5.21 -11.33
N ASN A 51 -6.29 4.86 -12.12
CA ASN A 51 -6.28 3.55 -12.78
C ASN A 51 -5.98 2.49 -11.72
N PHE A 52 -7.03 1.92 -11.11
CA PHE A 52 -6.85 1.10 -9.92
C PHE A 52 -6.55 -0.37 -10.23
N THR A 53 -6.95 -0.88 -11.39
CA THR A 53 -6.59 -2.23 -11.84
C THR A 53 -6.78 -2.39 -13.35
N ASN A 54 -6.47 -3.59 -13.86
CA ASN A 54 -6.67 -4.00 -15.24
C ASN A 54 -7.26 -5.42 -15.30
N LEU A 55 -8.28 -5.64 -16.12
CA LEU A 55 -8.92 -6.94 -16.29
C LEU A 55 -7.97 -8.00 -16.86
N GLY A 56 -6.99 -7.59 -17.65
CA GLY A 56 -6.01 -8.46 -18.29
C GLY A 56 -4.74 -8.72 -17.47
N ILE A 57 -4.80 -8.61 -16.14
CA ILE A 57 -3.63 -8.92 -15.28
C ILE A 57 -3.31 -10.41 -15.37
N GLN A 58 -2.06 -10.69 -15.79
CA GLN A 58 -1.48 -12.05 -15.87
C GLN A 58 -0.01 -11.98 -15.51
N ALA A 59 0.54 -13.08 -14.97
CA ALA A 59 1.92 -13.09 -14.47
C ALA A 59 2.99 -12.84 -15.56
N ASP A 60 2.73 -13.20 -16.79
CA ASP A 60 3.60 -13.01 -17.96
C ASP A 60 3.70 -11.53 -18.40
N ARG A 61 2.79 -10.67 -17.91
CA ARG A 61 2.82 -9.23 -18.16
C ARG A 61 3.68 -8.45 -17.17
N PHE A 62 4.25 -9.14 -16.18
CA PHE A 62 5.18 -8.55 -15.20
C PHE A 62 6.62 -8.85 -15.61
N LEU A 63 7.23 -7.90 -16.32
CA LEU A 63 8.58 -8.04 -16.84
C LEU A 63 9.62 -7.95 -15.71
N SER A 64 10.36 -9.03 -15.50
CA SER A 64 11.49 -9.08 -14.58
C SER A 64 12.48 -10.17 -14.98
N GLN A 65 13.67 -10.17 -14.38
CA GLN A 65 14.64 -11.25 -14.56
C GLN A 65 14.13 -12.61 -14.04
N ASN A 66 13.20 -12.60 -13.08
CA ASN A 66 12.52 -13.78 -12.60
C ASN A 66 11.08 -13.82 -13.14
N PRO A 67 10.77 -14.62 -14.18
CA PRO A 67 9.43 -14.68 -14.77
C PRO A 67 8.37 -15.29 -13.84
N HIS A 68 8.80 -15.86 -12.71
CA HIS A 68 7.90 -16.45 -11.71
C HIS A 68 7.60 -15.53 -10.54
N PHE A 69 8.25 -14.36 -10.50
CA PHE A 69 8.18 -13.41 -9.36
C PHE A 69 6.75 -13.07 -8.93
N ALA A 70 5.85 -12.77 -9.89
CA ALA A 70 4.50 -12.32 -9.59
C ALA A 70 3.47 -13.45 -9.41
N LYS A 71 3.78 -14.69 -9.81
CA LYS A 71 2.79 -15.78 -9.92
C LYS A 71 2.05 -16.06 -8.62
N SER A 72 2.78 -16.25 -7.52
CA SER A 72 2.18 -16.58 -6.23
C SER A 72 1.33 -15.42 -5.68
N ALA A 73 1.81 -14.19 -5.81
CA ALA A 73 1.07 -13.02 -5.34
C ALA A 73 -0.24 -12.84 -6.13
N LEU A 74 -0.19 -12.94 -7.45
CA LEU A 74 -1.37 -12.78 -8.32
C LEU A 74 -2.36 -13.93 -8.22
N SER A 75 -1.94 -15.14 -7.83
CA SER A 75 -2.85 -16.24 -7.55
C SER A 75 -3.52 -16.15 -6.18
N SER A 76 -2.87 -15.49 -5.22
CA SER A 76 -3.38 -15.32 -3.86
C SER A 76 -4.27 -14.08 -3.70
N TYR A 77 -4.08 -13.06 -4.52
CA TYR A 77 -4.88 -11.84 -4.57
C TYR A 77 -4.95 -11.35 -6.02
N THR A 78 -6.11 -11.53 -6.61
CA THR A 78 -6.36 -11.23 -8.02
C THR A 78 -6.87 -9.82 -8.22
N GLN A 79 -6.93 -9.37 -9.48
CA GLN A 79 -7.61 -8.11 -9.82
C GLN A 79 -9.09 -8.11 -9.44
N TYR A 80 -9.73 -9.27 -9.44
CA TYR A 80 -11.16 -9.40 -9.09
C TYR A 80 -11.39 -9.21 -7.59
N ASP A 81 -10.48 -9.69 -6.74
CA ASP A 81 -10.55 -9.44 -5.29
C ASP A 81 -10.51 -7.93 -4.97
N PHE A 82 -9.70 -7.17 -5.73
CA PHE A 82 -9.66 -5.71 -5.57
C PHE A 82 -10.91 -5.03 -6.15
N ILE A 83 -11.44 -5.51 -7.28
CA ILE A 83 -12.69 -5.03 -7.86
C ILE A 83 -13.86 -5.25 -6.89
N ASP A 84 -13.93 -6.41 -6.26
CA ASP A 84 -14.95 -6.72 -5.25
C ASP A 84 -14.84 -5.80 -4.03
N MET A 85 -13.62 -5.49 -3.58
CA MET A 85 -13.40 -4.50 -2.53
C MET A 85 -13.91 -3.11 -2.95
N VAL A 86 -13.60 -2.66 -4.17
CA VAL A 86 -14.09 -1.37 -4.71
C VAL A 86 -15.62 -1.36 -4.79
N ALA A 87 -16.23 -2.45 -5.25
CA ALA A 87 -17.67 -2.59 -5.36
C ALA A 87 -18.37 -2.59 -3.98
N SER A 88 -17.73 -3.18 -2.95
CA SER A 88 -18.27 -3.21 -1.58
C SER A 88 -18.37 -1.82 -0.92
N TYR A 89 -17.72 -0.82 -1.51
CA TYR A 89 -17.79 0.58 -1.10
C TYR A 89 -18.65 1.43 -2.04
N ASP A 90 -19.41 0.80 -2.96
CA ASP A 90 -20.24 1.47 -3.96
C ASP A 90 -19.48 2.52 -4.79
N ILE A 91 -18.17 2.32 -5.01
CA ILE A 91 -17.34 3.23 -5.79
C ILE A 91 -17.61 3.01 -7.29
N PRO A 92 -18.19 3.99 -7.99
CA PRO A 92 -18.51 3.85 -9.41
C PRO A 92 -17.21 3.91 -10.25
N TYR A 93 -17.11 3.00 -11.21
CA TYR A 93 -15.95 2.93 -12.12
C TYR A 93 -16.37 2.54 -13.54
N HIS A 94 -15.47 2.70 -14.48
CA HIS A 94 -15.64 2.28 -15.87
C HIS A 94 -14.37 1.67 -16.43
N GLU A 95 -14.53 0.81 -17.43
CA GLU A 95 -13.43 0.38 -18.28
C GLU A 95 -13.15 1.45 -19.33
N LYS A 96 -11.87 1.80 -19.51
CA LYS A 96 -11.43 2.76 -20.51
C LYS A 96 -10.93 2.04 -21.77
N THR A 97 -9.66 1.67 -21.81
CA THR A 97 -9.03 0.97 -22.93
C THR A 97 -8.21 -0.20 -22.41
N LEU A 98 -8.17 -1.29 -23.16
CA LEU A 98 -7.31 -2.44 -22.85
C LEU A 98 -7.52 -3.02 -21.44
N GLY A 99 -8.75 -3.02 -20.95
CA GLY A 99 -9.10 -3.57 -19.64
C GLY A 99 -8.76 -2.68 -18.45
N GLN A 100 -8.31 -1.45 -18.66
CA GLN A 100 -7.99 -0.51 -17.57
C GLN A 100 -9.25 -0.02 -16.87
N LEU A 101 -9.31 -0.11 -15.53
CA LEU A 101 -10.43 0.34 -14.73
C LEU A 101 -10.09 1.65 -14.01
N PHE A 102 -10.98 2.63 -14.15
CA PHE A 102 -10.85 3.97 -13.57
C PHE A 102 -12.08 4.32 -12.74
N CYS A 103 -11.87 5.01 -11.60
CA CYS A 103 -12.99 5.63 -10.88
C CYS A 103 -13.68 6.68 -11.75
N ASN A 104 -15.00 6.75 -11.65
CA ASN A 104 -15.79 7.76 -12.38
C ASN A 104 -15.54 9.16 -11.83
N THR A 105 -15.38 9.28 -10.52
CA THR A 105 -15.30 10.54 -9.78
C THR A 105 -13.84 10.92 -9.49
N SER A 106 -13.17 10.27 -8.57
CA SER A 106 -11.87 10.70 -8.06
C SER A 106 -11.03 9.53 -7.56
N ALA A 107 -9.71 9.66 -7.67
CA ALA A 107 -8.75 8.79 -6.98
C ALA A 107 -8.93 8.81 -5.44
N LYS A 108 -9.58 9.86 -4.92
CA LYS A 108 -9.87 10.01 -3.49
C LYS A 108 -10.76 8.88 -2.97
N ASP A 109 -11.66 8.35 -3.78
CA ASP A 109 -12.58 7.29 -3.39
C ASP A 109 -11.81 6.02 -3.00
N ILE A 110 -10.81 5.63 -3.81
CA ILE A 110 -9.91 4.51 -3.50
C ILE A 110 -9.08 4.80 -2.25
N ILE A 111 -8.58 6.02 -2.09
CA ILE A 111 -7.78 6.40 -0.92
C ILE A 111 -8.62 6.33 0.35
N ASP A 112 -9.82 6.87 0.34
CA ASP A 112 -10.72 6.88 1.49
C ASP A 112 -11.16 5.45 1.86
N MET A 113 -11.42 4.59 0.88
CA MET A 113 -11.66 3.17 1.07
C MET A 113 -10.49 2.50 1.79
N LEU A 114 -9.26 2.62 1.27
CA LEU A 114 -8.07 2.02 1.86
C LEU A 114 -7.80 2.53 3.28
N LEU A 115 -8.00 3.81 3.54
CA LEU A 115 -7.84 4.39 4.87
C LEU A 115 -8.93 3.92 5.84
N THR A 116 -10.13 3.68 5.35
CA THR A 116 -11.24 3.12 6.17
C THR A 116 -10.93 1.68 6.55
N GLU A 117 -10.47 0.87 5.61
CA GLU A 117 -10.02 -0.50 5.86
C GLU A 117 -8.85 -0.56 6.86
N ALA A 118 -7.85 0.32 6.70
CA ALA A 118 -6.73 0.39 7.62
C ALA A 118 -7.18 0.76 9.05
N ARG A 119 -8.13 1.71 9.18
CA ARG A 119 -8.72 2.05 10.49
C ARG A 119 -9.49 0.88 11.11
N SER A 120 -10.31 0.20 10.33
CA SER A 120 -11.06 -0.99 10.76
C SER A 120 -10.14 -2.13 11.19
N ALA A 121 -8.96 -2.23 10.59
CA ALA A 121 -7.90 -3.17 10.94
C ALA A 121 -6.98 -2.67 12.09
N CYS A 122 -7.35 -1.60 12.78
CA CYS A 122 -6.61 -1.00 13.90
C CYS A 122 -5.15 -0.61 13.57
N VAL A 123 -4.88 -0.23 12.32
CA VAL A 123 -3.54 0.22 11.88
C VAL A 123 -3.26 1.61 12.43
N GLU A 124 -2.12 1.79 13.11
CA GLU A 124 -1.63 3.12 13.44
C GLU A 124 -0.85 3.70 12.25
N ILE A 125 -1.29 4.86 11.74
CA ILE A 125 -0.65 5.55 10.61
C ILE A 125 0.01 6.83 11.13
N ARG A 126 1.31 7.01 10.83
CA ARG A 126 2.06 8.22 11.14
C ARG A 126 2.65 8.81 9.87
N MET A 127 2.07 9.93 9.47
CA MET A 127 2.58 10.76 8.37
C MET A 127 3.65 11.72 8.88
N ASN A 128 4.34 12.42 7.96
CA ASN A 128 5.44 13.34 8.27
C ASN A 128 6.53 12.69 9.13
N THR A 129 6.76 11.38 8.93
CA THR A 129 7.67 10.59 9.75
C THR A 129 8.75 9.97 8.88
N ALA A 130 9.90 10.62 8.80
CA ALA A 130 11.07 10.09 8.10
C ALA A 130 11.89 9.18 9.02
N LEU A 131 12.43 8.11 8.47
CA LEU A 131 13.40 7.26 9.17
C LEU A 131 14.81 7.81 9.02
N SER A 132 15.54 7.87 10.13
CA SER A 132 16.95 8.21 10.15
C SER A 132 17.84 6.96 10.02
N SER A 133 17.43 5.85 10.62
CA SER A 133 18.16 4.59 10.51
C SER A 133 17.29 3.39 10.88
N VAL A 134 17.68 2.23 10.36
CA VAL A 134 17.13 0.92 10.72
C VAL A 134 18.29 0.01 11.13
N LYS A 135 18.13 -0.68 12.23
CA LYS A 135 19.07 -1.72 12.70
C LYS A 135 18.32 -3.01 12.95
N LYS A 136 18.88 -4.13 12.50
CA LYS A 136 18.38 -5.50 12.80
C LYS A 136 19.35 -6.13 13.79
N LYS A 137 18.79 -6.62 14.90
CA LYS A 137 19.37 -7.60 15.83
C LYS A 137 18.34 -8.71 15.97
N ASP A 138 17.87 -9.01 17.16
CA ASP A 138 16.74 -9.91 17.37
C ASP A 138 15.49 -9.32 16.71
N ASN A 139 15.21 -8.04 16.95
CA ASN A 139 14.13 -7.26 16.38
C ASN A 139 14.68 -6.11 15.52
N PHE A 140 13.84 -5.52 14.69
CA PHE A 140 14.14 -4.28 14.00
C PHE A 140 14.02 -3.09 14.97
N THR A 141 15.04 -2.24 15.00
CA THR A 141 14.98 -0.94 15.68
C THR A 141 14.98 0.16 14.64
N LEU A 142 13.91 0.95 14.64
CA LEU A 142 13.73 2.07 13.73
C LEU A 142 13.96 3.37 14.52
N THR A 143 14.82 4.25 14.00
CA THR A 143 15.11 5.57 14.59
C THR A 143 14.46 6.65 13.75
N MET A 144 13.75 7.53 14.41
CA MET A 144 13.07 8.70 13.83
C MET A 144 13.47 9.95 14.63
N PRO A 145 13.26 11.17 14.13
CA PRO A 145 13.46 12.40 14.91
C PRO A 145 12.67 12.41 16.23
N THR A 146 11.51 11.79 16.24
CA THR A 146 10.61 11.70 17.39
C THR A 146 10.95 10.57 18.38
N GLY A 147 12.01 9.82 18.14
CA GLY A 147 12.44 8.71 19.01
C GLY A 147 12.66 7.40 18.30
N LYS A 148 12.69 6.32 19.08
CA LYS A 148 12.93 4.95 18.58
C LYS A 148 11.72 4.05 18.86
N ILE A 149 11.49 3.12 17.94
CA ILE A 149 10.54 2.01 18.10
C ILE A 149 11.23 0.69 17.76
N THR A 150 10.58 -0.42 18.13
CA THR A 150 10.99 -1.76 17.72
C THR A 150 9.86 -2.50 17.03
N SER A 151 10.19 -3.43 16.14
CA SER A 151 9.22 -4.35 15.55
C SER A 151 9.83 -5.71 15.24
N ASP A 152 9.00 -6.75 15.25
CA ASP A 152 9.41 -8.11 14.87
C ASP A 152 9.65 -8.20 13.37
N ALA A 153 8.78 -7.61 12.58
CA ALA A 153 8.88 -7.54 11.13
C ALA A 153 8.95 -6.10 10.62
N LEU A 154 9.68 -5.91 9.51
CA LEU A 154 9.77 -4.65 8.79
C LEU A 154 9.45 -4.86 7.31
N VAL A 155 8.53 -4.06 6.78
CA VAL A 155 8.19 -4.04 5.36
C VAL A 155 8.60 -2.71 4.75
N ILE A 156 9.35 -2.76 3.66
CA ILE A 156 9.71 -1.58 2.87
C ILE A 156 8.77 -1.49 1.68
N ALA A 157 7.87 -0.52 1.72
CA ALA A 157 6.84 -0.28 0.71
C ALA A 157 6.92 1.15 0.13
N THR A 158 8.13 1.70 0.03
CA THR A 158 8.39 3.09 -0.38
C THR A 158 8.09 3.37 -1.85
N GLY A 159 7.83 2.32 -2.62
CA GLY A 159 7.54 2.43 -4.06
C GLY A 159 8.80 2.54 -4.92
N GLY A 160 8.59 2.58 -6.22
CA GLY A 160 9.66 2.72 -7.20
C GLY A 160 9.85 4.17 -7.68
N LYS A 161 10.96 4.40 -8.38
CA LYS A 161 11.35 5.72 -8.94
C LYS A 161 10.59 6.09 -10.24
N SER A 162 9.36 5.61 -10.42
CA SER A 162 8.57 5.86 -11.63
C SER A 162 8.19 7.33 -11.81
N ILE A 163 8.15 8.10 -10.73
CA ILE A 163 7.91 9.54 -10.74
C ILE A 163 9.06 10.19 -9.97
N PRO A 164 9.82 11.13 -10.60
CA PRO A 164 10.84 11.88 -9.89
C PRO A 164 10.27 12.54 -8.62
N LYS A 165 10.99 12.50 -7.52
CA LYS A 165 10.62 13.03 -6.19
C LYS A 165 9.55 12.26 -5.41
N MET A 166 9.07 11.10 -5.88
CA MET A 166 8.02 10.32 -5.23
C MET A 166 8.40 8.86 -4.96
N GLY A 167 9.68 8.55 -4.86
CA GLY A 167 10.17 7.19 -4.56
C GLY A 167 11.56 7.17 -4.00
#